data_66e60492d723e24ef45db043e2a7b4db
#
_entry.id   66e60492d723e24ef45db043e2a7b4db
#
_cell.length_a   1.000
_cell.length_b   1.000
_cell.length_c   1.000
_cell.angle_alpha   90.00
_cell.angle_beta   90.00
_cell.angle_gamma   90.00
#
_symmetry.space_group_name_H-M   'P 1'
#
loop_
_entity.id
_entity.type
_entity.pdbx_description
1 polymer ?
#
loop_
_entity_poly.entity_id
_entity_poly.type
_entity_poly.pdbx_seq_one_letter_code
_entity_poly.pdbx_strand_id
1 'polypeptide(L)'
;ATTRDTDRFIPLSGRPAVANRMRADLFISVHINANRSRRVSGIEVYYPRVSEITSAAQWPPAVSLAEIAIPSTTIKQVLWDMVLRRTRAQSRRLAWSICRSMRDGLQAPCRGTKPARFVVLREAWMPAVLVEVGYVSNQEEAGRLGTAAYRQAAAQAIAEGVVSYIRELGAQHI
;
A
#
# COMPACT_ATOMS: atom_id res chain seq x y z
N ALA A 1 9.23 9.55 -4.82
CA ALA A 1 8.95 10.71 -3.96
C ALA A 1 8.50 10.23 -2.58
N THR A 2 8.73 11.05 -1.55
CA THR A 2 8.28 10.81 -0.18
C THR A 2 7.13 11.75 0.17
N THR A 3 6.27 11.37 1.10
CA THR A 3 5.17 12.25 1.55
C THR A 3 5.70 13.40 2.43
N ARG A 4 6.87 13.23 3.04
CA ARG A 4 7.59 14.23 3.82
C ARG A 4 9.09 13.95 3.77
N ASP A 5 9.89 14.99 3.89
CA ASP A 5 11.36 14.99 3.88
C ASP A 5 11.97 15.43 5.22
N THR A 6 11.11 15.90 6.13
CA THR A 6 11.49 16.34 7.48
C THR A 6 10.62 15.66 8.53
N ASP A 7 11.01 15.73 9.81
CA ASP A 7 10.22 15.19 10.92
C ASP A 7 9.02 16.11 11.26
N ARG A 8 8.07 16.18 10.34
CA ARG A 8 6.78 16.88 10.54
C ARG A 8 5.64 15.90 10.58
N PHE A 9 4.66 16.16 11.41
CA PHE A 9 3.43 15.38 11.44
C PHE A 9 2.57 15.66 10.20
N ILE A 10 2.15 14.57 9.52
CA ILE A 10 1.12 14.61 8.48
C ILE A 10 -0.03 13.71 8.94
N PRO A 11 -1.27 14.23 9.03
CA PRO A 11 -2.45 13.43 9.36
C PRO A 11 -2.58 12.22 8.42
N LEU A 12 -3.20 11.13 8.89
CA LEU A 12 -3.28 9.89 8.13
C LEU A 12 -3.93 10.07 6.75
N SER A 13 -4.98 10.87 6.64
CA SER A 13 -5.64 11.22 5.38
C SER A 13 -4.78 12.12 4.47
N GLY A 14 -3.93 12.93 5.06
CA GLY A 14 -3.01 13.81 4.31
C GLY A 14 -1.93 13.04 3.53
N ARG A 15 -1.54 11.85 4.00
CA ARG A 15 -0.48 11.05 3.36
C ARG A 15 -0.88 10.55 1.97
N PRO A 16 -1.99 9.83 1.78
CA PRO A 16 -2.44 9.45 0.45
C PRO A 16 -2.84 10.67 -0.40
N ALA A 17 -3.31 11.76 0.21
CA ALA A 17 -3.63 12.98 -0.52
C ALA A 17 -2.39 13.59 -1.23
N VAL A 18 -1.19 13.45 -0.66
CA VAL A 18 0.05 13.85 -1.35
C VAL A 18 0.25 13.00 -2.61
N ALA A 19 0.17 11.66 -2.50
CA ALA A 19 0.33 10.75 -3.62
C ALA A 19 -0.74 10.98 -4.71
N ASN A 20 -1.99 11.20 -4.30
CA ASN A 20 -3.10 11.50 -5.21
C ASN A 20 -2.85 12.79 -6.02
N ARG A 21 -2.40 13.89 -5.37
CA ARG A 21 -2.06 15.15 -6.07
C ARG A 21 -0.90 14.98 -7.04
N MET A 22 0.09 14.14 -6.68
CA MET A 22 1.23 13.84 -7.54
C MET A 22 0.89 12.86 -8.67
N ARG A 23 -0.33 12.33 -8.72
CA ARG A 23 -0.75 11.26 -9.64
C ARG A 23 0.24 10.09 -9.62
N ALA A 24 0.65 9.69 -8.41
CA ALA A 24 1.60 8.60 -8.23
C ALA A 24 1.02 7.28 -8.76
N ASP A 25 1.86 6.46 -9.37
CA ASP A 25 1.47 5.15 -9.89
C ASP A 25 1.26 4.11 -8.80
N LEU A 26 1.97 4.25 -7.67
CA LEU A 26 1.92 3.37 -6.51
C LEU A 26 2.02 4.17 -5.22
N PHE A 27 1.38 3.67 -4.16
CA PHE A 27 1.54 4.21 -2.80
C PHE A 27 1.98 3.10 -1.85
N ILE A 28 3.11 3.31 -1.17
CA ILE A 28 3.68 2.37 -0.21
C ILE A 28 3.86 3.07 1.13
N SER A 29 3.17 2.59 2.16
CA SER A 29 3.30 3.04 3.54
C SER A 29 4.16 2.06 4.32
N VAL A 30 5.32 2.47 4.81
CA VAL A 30 6.24 1.60 5.56
C VAL A 30 6.08 1.85 7.04
N HIS A 31 5.87 0.78 7.79
CA HIS A 31 5.58 0.79 9.22
C HIS A 31 6.39 -0.26 9.97
N ILE A 32 6.43 -0.11 11.28
CA ILE A 32 6.94 -1.11 12.23
C ILE A 32 5.78 -1.48 13.14
N ASN A 33 5.44 -2.76 13.14
CA ASN A 33 4.32 -3.31 13.89
C ASN A 33 4.62 -3.46 15.40
N ALA A 34 3.58 -3.63 16.18
CA ALA A 34 3.67 -4.02 17.59
C ALA A 34 2.55 -5.00 17.94
N ASN A 35 2.83 -5.96 18.83
CA ASN A 35 1.86 -6.93 19.33
C ASN A 35 1.97 -7.06 20.84
N ARG A 36 0.87 -7.40 21.52
CA ARG A 36 0.89 -7.68 22.96
C ARG A 36 1.78 -8.87 23.31
N SER A 37 1.80 -9.88 22.46
CA SER A 37 2.71 -11.02 22.58
C SER A 37 4.07 -10.67 21.96
N ARG A 38 5.10 -10.67 22.79
CA ARG A 38 6.50 -10.46 22.35
C ARG A 38 7.07 -11.60 21.50
N ARG A 39 6.34 -12.72 21.37
CA ARG A 39 6.73 -13.86 20.54
C ARG A 39 6.35 -13.67 19.07
N VAL A 40 5.48 -12.71 18.79
CA VAL A 40 5.07 -12.43 17.39
C VAL A 40 6.19 -11.73 16.67
N SER A 41 6.55 -12.25 15.49
CA SER A 41 7.61 -11.73 14.61
C SER A 41 7.22 -11.93 13.15
N GLY A 42 7.96 -11.30 12.24
CA GLY A 42 7.83 -11.46 10.79
C GLY A 42 7.21 -10.26 10.11
N ILE A 43 7.09 -10.38 8.80
CA ILE A 43 6.63 -9.32 7.90
C ILE A 43 5.14 -9.50 7.63
N GLU A 44 4.39 -8.41 7.56
CA GLU A 44 3.01 -8.40 7.09
C GLU A 44 2.83 -7.31 6.03
N VAL A 45 2.06 -7.61 4.98
CA VAL A 45 1.74 -6.60 3.98
C VAL A 45 0.22 -6.49 3.87
N TYR A 46 -0.27 -5.28 4.05
CA TYR A 46 -1.69 -4.97 4.00
C TYR A 46 -2.05 -4.28 2.70
N TYR A 47 -3.23 -4.60 2.16
CA TYR A 47 -3.84 -3.94 1.00
C TYR A 47 -5.26 -3.48 1.32
N PRO A 48 -5.85 -2.54 0.56
CA PRO A 48 -7.17 -2.00 0.85
C PRO A 48 -8.24 -3.10 0.84
N ARG A 49 -9.03 -3.18 1.91
CA ARG A 49 -10.22 -4.05 1.95
C ARG A 49 -11.29 -3.49 1.00
N VAL A 50 -11.97 -4.36 0.27
CA VAL A 50 -13.19 -3.98 -0.45
C VAL A 50 -14.23 -3.60 0.60
N SER A 51 -14.60 -2.33 0.67
CA SER A 51 -15.76 -1.85 1.39
C SER A 51 -16.74 -1.28 0.38
N GLU A 52 -18.00 -1.36 0.66
CA GLU A 52 -19.02 -0.68 -0.12
C GLU A 52 -18.68 0.81 -0.23
N ILE A 53 -18.91 1.37 -1.40
CA ILE A 53 -18.68 2.81 -1.64
C ILE A 53 -19.77 3.55 -0.88
N THR A 54 -19.40 4.23 0.18
CA THR A 54 -20.34 4.91 1.05
C THR A 54 -20.70 6.32 0.61
N SER A 55 -19.97 6.92 -0.33
CA SER A 55 -20.36 8.24 -0.89
C SER A 55 -19.63 8.62 -2.18
N ALA A 56 -20.35 9.31 -3.06
CA ALA A 56 -19.81 9.97 -4.26
C ALA A 56 -18.81 11.11 -3.92
N ALA A 57 -18.75 11.56 -2.66
CA ALA A 57 -17.83 12.61 -2.19
C ALA A 57 -16.34 12.17 -2.16
N GLN A 58 -16.06 10.89 -2.37
CA GLN A 58 -14.69 10.35 -2.39
C GLN A 58 -14.11 10.23 -3.81
N TRP A 59 -14.72 10.88 -4.78
CA TRP A 59 -14.25 10.86 -6.17
C TRP A 59 -12.93 11.60 -6.33
N PRO A 60 -11.94 11.02 -7.06
CA PRO A 60 -10.75 11.75 -7.42
C PRO A 60 -11.13 12.95 -8.30
N PRO A 61 -10.69 14.17 -7.96
CA PRO A 61 -10.86 15.33 -8.83
C PRO A 61 -10.22 15.15 -10.21
N ALA A 62 -9.24 14.24 -10.31
CA ALA A 62 -8.53 13.96 -11.56
C ALA A 62 -9.30 13.06 -12.52
N VAL A 63 -10.32 12.34 -12.07
CA VAL A 63 -11.31 11.72 -12.95
C VAL A 63 -12.48 12.67 -13.03
N SER A 64 -12.25 13.81 -13.71
CA SER A 64 -13.34 14.71 -14.07
C SER A 64 -14.25 14.01 -15.08
N LEU A 65 -15.13 13.16 -14.58
CA LEU A 65 -16.28 12.66 -15.34
C LEU A 65 -17.25 13.82 -15.70
N ALA A 66 -16.93 15.05 -15.28
CA ALA A 66 -17.59 16.27 -15.76
C ALA A 66 -17.30 16.51 -17.26
N GLU A 67 -16.14 16.08 -17.76
CA GLU A 67 -15.81 16.14 -19.21
C GLU A 67 -16.45 15.00 -20.00
N ILE A 68 -16.80 13.89 -19.34
CA ILE A 68 -17.62 12.84 -19.94
C ILE A 68 -19.05 13.15 -19.52
N ALA A 69 -19.89 13.59 -20.45
CA ALA A 69 -21.31 13.87 -20.23
C ALA A 69 -22.10 12.58 -19.88
N ILE A 70 -21.79 11.97 -18.72
CA ILE A 70 -22.54 10.82 -18.19
C ILE A 70 -23.68 11.37 -17.35
N PRO A 71 -24.94 11.28 -17.83
CA PRO A 71 -26.09 11.91 -17.17
C PRO A 71 -26.47 11.28 -15.84
N SER A 72 -26.07 10.03 -15.59
CA SER A 72 -26.57 9.22 -14.47
C SER A 72 -25.56 9.07 -13.34
N THR A 73 -25.95 9.45 -12.13
CA THR A 73 -25.19 9.20 -10.89
C THR A 73 -24.90 7.71 -10.70
N THR A 74 -25.83 6.84 -11.09
CA THR A 74 -25.70 5.38 -11.00
C THR A 74 -24.57 4.86 -11.88
N ILE A 75 -24.47 5.33 -13.14
CA ILE A 75 -23.39 4.93 -14.05
C ILE A 75 -22.02 5.38 -13.49
N LYS A 76 -21.96 6.59 -12.96
CA LYS A 76 -20.74 7.10 -12.29
C LYS A 76 -20.33 6.19 -11.13
N GLN A 77 -21.27 5.76 -10.30
CA GLN A 77 -21.01 4.85 -9.18
C GLN A 77 -20.49 3.49 -9.66
N VAL A 78 -21.09 2.92 -10.69
CA VAL A 78 -20.65 1.62 -11.26
C VAL A 78 -19.24 1.72 -11.80
N LEU A 79 -18.94 2.75 -12.61
CA LEU A 79 -17.60 2.96 -13.15
C LEU A 79 -16.56 3.12 -12.04
N TRP A 80 -16.89 3.88 -11.01
CA TRP A 80 -16.02 4.06 -9.86
C TRP A 80 -15.78 2.74 -9.11
N ASP A 81 -16.81 1.95 -8.89
CA ASP A 81 -16.66 0.63 -8.27
C ASP A 81 -15.72 -0.28 -9.10
N MET A 82 -15.84 -0.26 -10.42
CA MET A 82 -14.95 -1.01 -11.31
C MET A 82 -13.49 -0.54 -11.17
N VAL A 83 -13.24 0.78 -11.16
CA VAL A 83 -11.90 1.34 -10.97
C VAL A 83 -11.32 0.92 -9.62
N LEU A 84 -12.11 1.04 -8.56
CA LEU A 84 -11.67 0.65 -7.22
C LEU A 84 -11.39 -0.86 -7.11
N ARG A 85 -12.23 -1.71 -7.70
CA ARG A 85 -12.00 -3.17 -7.72
C ARG A 85 -10.71 -3.51 -8.43
N ARG A 86 -10.44 -2.88 -9.59
CA ARG A 86 -9.19 -3.05 -10.33
C ARG A 86 -7.98 -2.61 -9.50
N THR A 87 -8.02 -1.41 -8.93
CA THR A 87 -6.95 -0.86 -8.09
C THR A 87 -6.65 -1.75 -6.88
N ARG A 88 -7.68 -2.33 -6.26
CA ARG A 88 -7.52 -3.25 -5.13
C ARG A 88 -6.95 -4.60 -5.53
N ALA A 89 -7.37 -5.13 -6.68
CA ALA A 89 -6.76 -6.35 -7.22
C ALA A 89 -5.26 -6.16 -7.49
N GLN A 90 -4.90 -5.01 -8.06
CA GLN A 90 -3.51 -4.60 -8.26
C GLN A 90 -2.77 -4.41 -6.92
N SER A 91 -3.39 -3.79 -5.92
CA SER A 91 -2.81 -3.64 -4.57
C SER A 91 -2.52 -5.00 -3.93
N ARG A 92 -3.42 -5.98 -4.08
CA ARG A 92 -3.21 -7.35 -3.58
C ARG A 92 -2.02 -8.02 -4.25
N ARG A 93 -1.87 -7.86 -5.57
CA ARG A 93 -0.72 -8.40 -6.32
C ARG A 93 0.59 -7.75 -5.88
N LEU A 94 0.60 -6.41 -5.75
CA LEU A 94 1.73 -5.65 -5.23
C LEU A 94 2.11 -6.12 -3.81
N ALA A 95 1.12 -6.29 -2.92
CA ALA A 95 1.34 -6.79 -1.57
C ALA A 95 2.02 -8.17 -1.57
N TRP A 96 1.55 -9.08 -2.42
CA TRP A 96 2.12 -10.42 -2.54
C TRP A 96 3.56 -10.40 -3.07
N SER A 97 3.82 -9.58 -4.09
CA SER A 97 5.16 -9.42 -4.67
C SER A 97 6.17 -8.88 -3.64
N ILE A 98 5.79 -7.83 -2.89
CA ILE A 98 6.61 -7.27 -1.82
C ILE A 98 6.83 -8.29 -0.69
N CYS A 99 5.78 -8.98 -0.25
CA CYS A 99 5.87 -9.99 0.81
C CYS A 99 6.86 -11.10 0.45
N ARG A 100 6.81 -11.60 -0.78
CA ARG A 100 7.72 -12.61 -1.30
C ARG A 100 9.16 -12.10 -1.34
N SER A 101 9.39 -10.92 -1.92
CA SER A 101 10.72 -10.34 -2.02
C SER A 101 11.34 -10.07 -0.65
N MET A 102 10.56 -9.55 0.29
CA MET A 102 11.03 -9.31 1.66
C MET A 102 11.32 -10.61 2.42
N ARG A 103 10.52 -11.66 2.25
CA ARG A 103 10.79 -12.97 2.84
C ARG A 103 12.14 -13.50 2.37
N ASP A 104 12.39 -13.42 1.06
CA ASP A 104 13.58 -13.97 0.44
C ASP A 104 14.82 -13.10 0.74
N GLY A 105 14.69 -11.78 0.70
CA GLY A 105 15.79 -10.83 0.95
C GLY A 105 16.19 -10.68 2.42
N LEU A 106 15.24 -10.80 3.35
CA LEU A 106 15.49 -10.65 4.79
C LEU A 106 15.62 -11.97 5.53
N GLN A 107 15.37 -13.10 4.87
CA GLN A 107 15.27 -14.41 5.49
C GLN A 107 14.33 -14.40 6.71
N ALA A 108 13.26 -13.62 6.62
CA ALA A 108 12.26 -13.43 7.65
C ALA A 108 10.89 -13.95 7.19
N PRO A 109 10.10 -14.57 8.08
CA PRO A 109 8.81 -15.13 7.70
C PRO A 109 7.85 -14.02 7.24
N CYS A 110 7.30 -14.13 6.03
CA CYS A 110 6.15 -13.34 5.66
C CYS A 110 4.87 -14.01 6.20
N ARG A 111 4.18 -13.33 7.13
CA ARG A 111 2.94 -13.78 7.76
C ARG A 111 1.71 -13.64 6.84
N GLY A 112 1.96 -13.30 5.59
CA GLY A 112 0.96 -13.18 4.55
C GLY A 112 0.54 -11.77 4.21
N THR A 113 -0.32 -11.69 3.19
CA THR A 113 -0.95 -10.45 2.76
C THR A 113 -2.39 -10.41 3.23
N LYS A 114 -2.83 -9.27 3.78
CA LYS A 114 -4.13 -9.15 4.44
C LYS A 114 -4.91 -7.92 3.98
N PRO A 115 -6.22 -8.04 3.78
CA PRO A 115 -7.05 -6.86 3.54
C PRO A 115 -7.25 -6.06 4.83
N ALA A 116 -7.08 -4.72 4.79
CA ALA A 116 -7.27 -3.86 5.94
C ALA A 116 -8.03 -2.57 5.59
N ARG A 117 -8.66 -1.96 6.60
CA ARG A 117 -9.39 -0.68 6.49
C ARG A 117 -8.54 0.50 6.98
N PHE A 118 -7.24 0.49 6.71
CA PHE A 118 -6.39 1.61 7.08
C PHE A 118 -6.73 2.85 6.26
N VAL A 119 -6.81 4.01 6.93
CA VAL A 119 -7.12 5.29 6.31
C VAL A 119 -6.18 5.59 5.14
N VAL A 120 -4.88 5.39 5.34
CA VAL A 120 -3.86 5.63 4.31
C VAL A 120 -4.02 4.77 3.05
N LEU A 121 -4.64 3.59 3.17
CA LEU A 121 -4.90 2.72 2.03
C LEU A 121 -6.25 3.00 1.38
N ARG A 122 -7.26 3.30 2.19
CA ARG A 122 -8.62 3.54 1.72
C ARG A 122 -8.71 4.77 0.82
N GLU A 123 -7.95 5.81 1.13
CA GLU A 123 -7.99 7.10 0.47
C GLU A 123 -6.98 7.25 -0.69
N ALA A 124 -6.20 6.20 -0.96
CA ALA A 124 -5.30 6.14 -2.11
C ALA A 124 -6.06 5.75 -3.39
N TRP A 125 -5.82 6.50 -4.48
CA TRP A 125 -6.48 6.29 -5.78
C TRP A 125 -5.69 5.41 -6.74
N MET A 126 -4.51 4.99 -6.35
CA MET A 126 -3.62 4.09 -7.04
C MET A 126 -3.46 2.78 -6.27
N PRO A 127 -2.82 1.74 -6.83
CA PRO A 127 -2.43 0.56 -6.07
C PRO A 127 -1.65 0.95 -4.83
N ALA A 128 -2.11 0.50 -3.65
CA ALA A 128 -1.60 0.93 -2.36
C ALA A 128 -1.37 -0.24 -1.43
N VAL A 129 -0.27 -0.21 -0.68
CA VAL A 129 0.05 -1.20 0.35
C VAL A 129 0.60 -0.53 1.60
N LEU A 130 0.42 -1.20 2.75
CA LEU A 130 1.11 -0.89 3.98
C LEU A 130 1.97 -2.10 4.36
N VAL A 131 3.26 -1.85 4.51
CA VAL A 131 4.28 -2.86 4.77
C VAL A 131 4.73 -2.74 6.22
N GLU A 132 4.48 -3.76 7.01
CA GLU A 132 5.02 -3.93 8.34
C GLU A 132 6.33 -4.72 8.24
N VAL A 133 7.44 -4.05 8.44
CA VAL A 133 8.80 -4.60 8.21
C VAL A 133 9.29 -5.48 9.36
N GLY A 134 8.52 -5.63 10.41
CA GLY A 134 8.81 -6.41 11.61
C GLY A 134 8.07 -5.85 12.82
N TYR A 135 8.25 -6.48 13.98
CA TYR A 135 7.59 -6.13 15.24
C TYR A 135 8.56 -5.53 16.24
N VAL A 136 8.40 -4.26 16.60
CA VAL A 136 9.21 -3.62 17.65
C VAL A 136 9.00 -4.24 19.03
N SER A 137 7.88 -4.89 19.25
CA SER A 137 7.58 -5.64 20.49
C SER A 137 8.37 -6.94 20.63
N ASN A 138 8.93 -7.49 19.55
CA ASN A 138 9.81 -8.63 19.56
C ASN A 138 11.26 -8.16 19.74
N GLN A 139 11.96 -8.68 20.75
CA GLN A 139 13.30 -8.20 21.11
C GLN A 139 14.33 -8.42 20.00
N GLU A 140 14.29 -9.56 19.33
CA GLU A 140 15.21 -9.87 18.24
C GLU A 140 14.96 -8.95 17.03
N GLU A 141 13.69 -8.80 16.62
CA GLU A 141 13.35 -7.90 15.52
C GLU A 141 13.63 -6.43 15.85
N ALA A 142 13.36 -5.99 17.07
CA ALA A 142 13.72 -4.65 17.52
C ALA A 142 15.23 -4.40 17.40
N GLY A 143 16.05 -5.38 17.78
CA GLY A 143 17.50 -5.30 17.58
C GLY A 143 17.90 -5.17 16.11
N ARG A 144 17.32 -5.98 15.22
CA ARG A 144 17.57 -5.91 13.77
C ARG A 144 17.12 -4.56 13.18
N LEU A 145 15.91 -4.12 13.50
CA LEU A 145 15.34 -2.84 13.06
C LEU A 145 16.17 -1.63 13.50
N GLY A 146 16.88 -1.73 14.63
CA GLY A 146 17.82 -0.74 15.12
C GLY A 146 19.07 -0.56 14.24
N THR A 147 19.43 -1.55 13.41
CA THR A 147 20.61 -1.51 12.56
C THR A 147 20.35 -0.85 11.21
N ALA A 148 21.31 -0.05 10.73
CA ALA A 148 21.21 0.56 9.40
C ALA A 148 21.20 -0.51 8.29
N ALA A 149 21.99 -1.58 8.46
CA ALA A 149 22.06 -2.69 7.50
C ALA A 149 20.71 -3.36 7.27
N TYR A 150 19.98 -3.68 8.33
CA TYR A 150 18.64 -4.29 8.20
C TYR A 150 17.65 -3.35 7.56
N ARG A 151 17.64 -2.06 7.94
CA ARG A 151 16.75 -1.06 7.32
C ARG A 151 17.03 -0.90 5.83
N GLN A 152 18.30 -0.90 5.43
CA GLN A 152 18.69 -0.85 4.01
C GLN A 152 18.27 -2.11 3.26
N ALA A 153 18.49 -3.29 3.83
CA ALA A 153 18.03 -4.56 3.23
C ALA A 153 16.51 -4.61 3.09
N ALA A 154 15.77 -4.11 4.08
CA ALA A 154 14.30 -4.04 4.01
C ALA A 154 13.84 -3.09 2.90
N ALA A 155 14.46 -1.91 2.78
CA ALA A 155 14.15 -0.96 1.71
C ALA A 155 14.44 -1.55 0.32
N GLN A 156 15.57 -2.23 0.16
CA GLN A 156 15.94 -2.91 -1.07
C GLN A 156 14.96 -4.01 -1.43
N ALA A 157 14.60 -4.87 -0.47
CA ALA A 157 13.64 -5.94 -0.70
C ALA A 157 12.25 -5.43 -1.08
N ILE A 158 11.79 -4.32 -0.48
CA ILE A 158 10.56 -3.64 -0.91
C ILE A 158 10.68 -3.16 -2.37
N ALA A 159 11.79 -2.50 -2.72
CA ALA A 159 12.01 -2.01 -4.08
C ALA A 159 12.05 -3.15 -5.11
N GLU A 160 12.72 -4.25 -4.82
CA GLU A 160 12.75 -5.44 -5.67
C GLU A 160 11.36 -6.05 -5.87
N GLY A 161 10.54 -6.09 -4.81
CA GLY A 161 9.14 -6.52 -4.89
C GLY A 161 8.29 -5.62 -5.79
N VAL A 162 8.52 -4.30 -5.74
CA VAL A 162 7.87 -3.34 -6.65
C VAL A 162 8.30 -3.57 -8.09
N VAL A 163 9.59 -3.74 -8.35
CA VAL A 163 10.12 -4.00 -9.70
C VAL A 163 9.55 -5.30 -10.27
N SER A 164 9.48 -6.36 -9.46
CA SER A 164 8.86 -7.63 -9.86
C SER A 164 7.39 -7.44 -10.24
N TYR A 165 6.62 -6.72 -9.43
CA TYR A 165 5.23 -6.40 -9.71
C TYR A 165 5.06 -5.63 -11.04
N ILE A 166 5.90 -4.62 -11.30
CA ILE A 166 5.84 -3.83 -12.53
C ILE A 166 6.13 -4.70 -13.76
N ARG A 167 7.13 -5.59 -13.68
CA ARG A 167 7.46 -6.53 -14.76
C ARG A 167 6.30 -7.49 -15.06
N GLU A 168 5.63 -7.99 -14.03
CA GLU A 168 4.46 -8.86 -14.18
C GLU A 168 3.28 -8.13 -14.86
N LEU A 169 3.10 -6.82 -14.59
CA LEU A 169 2.08 -6.02 -15.28
C LEU A 169 2.40 -5.84 -16.76
N GLY A 170 3.65 -5.55 -17.10
CA GLY A 170 4.09 -5.38 -18.48
C GLY A 170 3.92 -6.65 -19.31
N ALA A 171 4.19 -7.81 -18.74
CA ALA A 171 4.04 -9.11 -19.41
C ALA A 171 2.58 -9.52 -19.71
N GLN A 172 1.58 -8.85 -19.12
CA GLN A 172 0.15 -9.13 -19.36
C GLN A 172 -0.47 -8.27 -20.46
N HIS A 173 0.30 -7.37 -21.04
CA HIS A 173 -0.15 -6.42 -22.08
C HIS A 173 0.50 -6.71 -23.45
N ILE A 174 1.17 -7.86 -23.57
CA ILE A 174 1.70 -8.44 -24.82
C ILE A 174 0.91 -9.69 -25.16
#